data_0fc36b237c8f0d1d2f48c223198c02ae
#
_entry.id   0fc36b237c8f0d1d2f48c223198c02ae
#
_cell.length_a   1.000
_cell.length_b   1.000
_cell.length_c   1.000
_cell.angle_alpha   90.00
_cell.angle_beta   90.00
_cell.angle_gamma   90.00
#
_symmetry.space_group_name_H-M   'P 1'
#
loop_
_entity.id
_entity.type
_entity.pdbx_description
1 polymer ?
#
loop_
_entity_poly.entity_id
_entity_poly.type
_entity_poly.pdbx_seq_one_letter_code
_entity_poly.pdbx_strand_id
1 'polypeptide(L)'
;LPKSMTNYDISSSKLYSITSNTKVVVNNLQQDVTIYWVVQSGEENDVIENLLSKYESLSDHIEVAKKNPDVYPTFTQQYTSESVPNNSLIVESGERSRYISYNDIYVQTADMYSYSYSTSFDGEGAITSAIDYVVNEEQPKLYLVEGHGEADLPSTFAEQVEKDNIETESLSLLHTETISEDADCLMIYAPESDISEDKRDLLAEYVSGGGKLLVIAGPTREDGILKNLYSLLSDYGVEPAEGIVVESDSNYYSAFSGPAALLPQLHSDDITDSLIDSNYSVIMPIALGLIVDDSASGTVTELLTTSGTSFSKAAGYAMSTYDHED
;
A
#
# COMPACT_ATOMS: atom_id res chain seq x y z
N LEU A 1 24.23 -26.92 1.55
CA LEU A 1 23.11 -26.18 2.10
C LEU A 1 22.66 -25.16 1.04
N PRO A 2 21.35 -25.01 0.79
CA PRO A 2 20.87 -23.97 -0.12
C PRO A 2 21.35 -22.59 0.34
N LYS A 3 21.71 -21.71 -0.61
CA LYS A 3 22.17 -20.34 -0.31
C LYS A 3 21.18 -19.55 0.55
N SER A 4 19.87 -19.80 0.39
CA SER A 4 18.79 -19.20 1.18
C SER A 4 18.82 -19.52 2.68
N MET A 5 19.52 -20.60 3.09
CA MET A 5 19.64 -20.99 4.50
C MET A 5 20.90 -20.43 5.20
N THR A 6 21.76 -19.73 4.49
CA THR A 6 23.06 -19.26 5.03
C THR A 6 23.13 -17.75 5.23
N ASN A 7 22.15 -16.99 4.70
CA ASN A 7 22.15 -15.53 4.81
C ASN A 7 21.06 -15.06 5.76
N TYR A 8 21.45 -14.74 7.00
CA TYR A 8 20.58 -14.07 7.98
C TYR A 8 20.97 -12.61 8.12
N ASP A 9 20.00 -11.71 8.03
CA ASP A 9 20.22 -10.30 8.32
C ASP A 9 20.29 -10.10 9.83
N ILE A 10 21.49 -9.76 10.31
CA ILE A 10 21.77 -9.45 11.70
C ILE A 10 21.94 -7.94 11.95
N SER A 11 21.71 -7.11 10.91
CA SER A 11 21.78 -5.66 11.05
C SER A 11 20.60 -5.14 11.89
N SER A 12 20.85 -4.11 12.69
CA SER A 12 19.80 -3.49 13.50
C SER A 12 18.74 -2.76 12.66
N SER A 13 19.07 -2.41 11.43
CA SER A 13 18.19 -1.73 10.46
C SER A 13 17.48 -2.70 9.49
N LYS A 14 17.75 -4.00 9.58
CA LYS A 14 17.24 -5.03 8.65
C LYS A 14 17.40 -4.67 7.16
N LEU A 15 18.48 -3.95 6.81
CA LEU A 15 18.75 -3.48 5.44
C LEU A 15 18.77 -4.59 4.38
N TYR A 16 18.99 -5.81 4.80
CA TYR A 16 19.09 -6.99 3.93
C TYR A 16 17.92 -7.96 4.13
N SER A 17 16.91 -7.62 4.92
CA SER A 17 15.72 -8.46 5.05
C SER A 17 14.85 -8.35 3.80
N ILE A 18 14.26 -9.46 3.43
CA ILE A 18 13.32 -9.55 2.31
C ILE A 18 11.92 -9.69 2.88
N THR A 19 11.04 -8.78 2.47
CA THR A 19 9.64 -8.75 2.92
C THR A 19 8.83 -9.92 2.35
N SER A 20 7.64 -10.15 2.92
CA SER A 20 6.70 -11.15 2.39
C SER A 20 6.24 -10.80 0.97
N ASN A 21 6.01 -9.52 0.69
CA ASN A 21 5.60 -9.06 -0.64
C ASN A 21 6.64 -9.40 -1.71
N THR A 22 7.91 -9.10 -1.48
CA THR A 22 9.00 -9.47 -2.38
C THR A 22 9.05 -10.98 -2.62
N LYS A 23 8.86 -11.79 -1.57
CA LYS A 23 8.83 -13.25 -1.71
C LYS A 23 7.66 -13.71 -2.57
N VAL A 24 6.48 -13.10 -2.46
CA VAL A 24 5.33 -13.42 -3.30
C VAL A 24 5.64 -13.13 -4.77
N VAL A 25 6.15 -11.95 -5.09
CA VAL A 25 6.51 -11.57 -6.46
C VAL A 25 7.57 -12.54 -7.01
N VAL A 26 8.67 -12.73 -6.29
CA VAL A 26 9.82 -13.52 -6.76
C VAL A 26 9.51 -15.03 -6.86
N ASN A 27 8.73 -15.59 -5.93
CA ASN A 27 8.36 -17.00 -5.96
C ASN A 27 7.35 -17.34 -7.07
N ASN A 28 6.60 -16.36 -7.56
CA ASN A 28 5.63 -16.53 -8.63
C ASN A 28 6.22 -16.33 -10.04
N LEU A 29 7.51 -16.00 -10.15
CA LEU A 29 8.17 -15.80 -11.45
C LEU A 29 8.06 -17.04 -12.34
N GLN A 30 7.61 -16.82 -13.57
CA GLN A 30 7.53 -17.82 -14.63
C GLN A 30 8.46 -17.47 -15.81
N GLN A 31 9.10 -16.29 -15.77
CA GLN A 31 9.97 -15.75 -16.79
C GLN A 31 11.32 -15.41 -16.18
N ASP A 32 12.36 -15.46 -16.98
CA ASP A 32 13.71 -15.07 -16.55
C ASP A 32 13.82 -13.54 -16.48
N VAL A 33 14.43 -13.06 -15.42
CA VAL A 33 14.69 -11.66 -15.14
C VAL A 33 16.19 -11.46 -15.00
N THR A 34 16.74 -10.53 -15.74
CA THR A 34 18.14 -10.11 -15.60
C THR A 34 18.20 -8.73 -14.93
N ILE A 35 18.98 -8.64 -13.85
CA ILE A 35 19.26 -7.36 -13.20
C ILE A 35 20.68 -6.95 -13.56
N TYR A 36 20.82 -5.97 -14.45
CA TYR A 36 22.11 -5.39 -14.77
C TYR A 36 22.51 -4.37 -13.71
N TRP A 37 23.60 -4.61 -13.02
CA TRP A 37 24.16 -3.69 -12.04
C TRP A 37 25.24 -2.84 -12.73
N VAL A 38 24.92 -1.56 -12.95
CA VAL A 38 25.79 -0.60 -13.64
C VAL A 38 26.75 0.02 -12.62
N VAL A 39 28.01 -0.40 -12.64
CA VAL A 39 29.00 0.07 -11.67
C VAL A 39 30.43 -0.04 -12.22
N GLN A 40 31.24 0.98 -11.97
CA GLN A 40 32.68 0.94 -12.22
C GLN A 40 33.37 0.03 -11.21
N SER A 41 34.45 -0.63 -11.64
CA SER A 41 35.21 -1.49 -10.75
C SER A 41 35.83 -0.71 -9.60
N GLY A 42 35.55 -1.11 -8.36
CA GLY A 42 35.98 -0.47 -7.14
C GLY A 42 35.04 0.59 -6.58
N GLU A 43 33.91 0.84 -7.26
CA GLU A 43 32.85 1.76 -6.81
C GLU A 43 31.58 1.01 -6.36
N GLU A 44 31.69 -0.29 -6.16
CA GLU A 44 30.57 -1.14 -5.75
C GLU A 44 30.05 -0.74 -4.36
N ASN A 45 28.72 -0.63 -4.24
CA ASN A 45 28.06 -0.42 -2.96
C ASN A 45 27.72 -1.77 -2.32
N ASP A 46 28.30 -2.05 -1.15
CA ASP A 46 28.16 -3.33 -0.44
C ASP A 46 26.70 -3.66 -0.09
N VAL A 47 25.87 -2.64 0.21
CA VAL A 47 24.45 -2.84 0.56
C VAL A 47 23.67 -3.35 -0.65
N ILE A 48 23.90 -2.70 -1.81
CA ILE A 48 23.27 -3.10 -3.08
C ILE A 48 23.77 -4.49 -3.50
N GLU A 49 25.07 -4.76 -3.41
CA GLU A 49 25.63 -6.08 -3.75
C GLU A 49 24.99 -7.21 -2.93
N ASN A 50 24.89 -7.00 -1.62
CA ASN A 50 24.27 -7.98 -0.73
C ASN A 50 22.77 -8.18 -1.03
N LEU A 51 22.04 -7.10 -1.33
CA LEU A 51 20.63 -7.17 -1.69
C LEU A 51 20.44 -7.94 -3.00
N LEU A 52 21.20 -7.62 -4.04
CA LEU A 52 21.18 -8.32 -5.33
C LEU A 52 21.48 -9.81 -5.19
N SER A 53 22.48 -10.16 -4.38
CA SER A 53 22.82 -11.56 -4.08
C SER A 53 21.65 -12.31 -3.40
N LYS A 54 20.84 -11.61 -2.60
CA LYS A 54 19.63 -12.21 -2.02
C LYS A 54 18.59 -12.48 -3.08
N TYR A 55 18.32 -11.55 -3.99
CA TYR A 55 17.37 -11.79 -5.08
C TYR A 55 17.77 -12.99 -5.93
N GLU A 56 19.03 -13.12 -6.31
CA GLU A 56 19.54 -14.33 -7.01
C GLU A 56 19.32 -15.62 -6.20
N SER A 57 19.37 -15.54 -4.87
CA SER A 57 19.19 -16.71 -4.00
C SER A 57 17.73 -17.11 -3.81
N LEU A 58 16.78 -16.18 -4.08
CA LEU A 58 15.34 -16.43 -3.90
C LEU A 58 14.72 -17.18 -5.08
N SER A 59 15.23 -17.00 -6.31
CA SER A 59 14.67 -17.63 -7.49
C SER A 59 15.75 -17.94 -8.52
N ASP A 60 15.65 -19.14 -9.14
CA ASP A 60 16.50 -19.53 -10.26
C ASP A 60 16.19 -18.73 -11.54
N HIS A 61 15.08 -17.97 -11.55
CA HIS A 61 14.70 -17.06 -12.64
C HIS A 61 15.38 -15.68 -12.55
N ILE A 62 16.15 -15.39 -11.52
CA ILE A 62 16.82 -14.11 -11.37
C ILE A 62 18.32 -14.26 -11.58
N GLU A 63 18.87 -13.51 -12.53
CA GLU A 63 20.31 -13.40 -12.78
C GLU A 63 20.76 -11.95 -12.56
N VAL A 64 21.89 -11.76 -11.85
CA VAL A 64 22.53 -10.45 -11.69
C VAL A 64 23.81 -10.38 -12.53
N ALA A 65 23.90 -9.39 -13.41
CA ALA A 65 25.02 -9.17 -14.29
C ALA A 65 25.64 -7.79 -14.11
N LYS A 66 26.91 -7.71 -13.63
CA LYS A 66 27.62 -6.43 -13.54
C LYS A 66 27.94 -5.88 -14.94
N LYS A 67 27.70 -4.59 -15.14
CA LYS A 67 28.05 -3.83 -16.35
C LYS A 67 28.92 -2.62 -15.99
N ASN A 68 30.21 -2.75 -16.23
CA ASN A 68 31.13 -1.64 -16.02
C ASN A 68 30.99 -0.64 -17.17
N PRO A 69 30.60 0.63 -16.92
CA PRO A 69 30.44 1.65 -17.98
C PRO A 69 31.73 2.00 -18.68
N ASP A 70 32.90 1.80 -18.07
CA ASP A 70 34.19 2.02 -18.74
C ASP A 70 34.45 0.96 -19.83
N VAL A 71 33.89 -0.23 -19.67
CA VAL A 71 34.01 -1.34 -20.62
C VAL A 71 32.86 -1.33 -21.63
N TYR A 72 31.68 -0.95 -21.18
CA TYR A 72 30.44 -0.94 -21.96
C TYR A 72 29.78 0.45 -21.97
N PRO A 73 30.42 1.48 -22.58
CA PRO A 73 30.00 2.88 -22.43
C PRO A 73 28.63 3.21 -23.08
N THR A 74 28.14 2.38 -24.00
CA THR A 74 26.86 2.57 -24.67
C THR A 74 25.76 1.65 -24.18
N PHE A 75 26.06 0.77 -23.23
CA PHE A 75 25.12 -0.25 -22.77
C PHE A 75 23.81 0.34 -22.24
N THR A 76 23.90 1.40 -21.43
CA THR A 76 22.72 2.01 -20.80
C THR A 76 21.85 2.82 -21.75
N GLN A 77 22.39 3.24 -22.90
CA GLN A 77 21.70 4.10 -23.87
C GLN A 77 20.48 3.44 -24.53
N GLN A 78 20.39 2.10 -24.49
CA GLN A 78 19.25 1.37 -25.01
C GLN A 78 18.06 1.33 -24.01
N TYR A 79 18.29 1.67 -22.75
CA TYR A 79 17.30 1.61 -21.68
C TYR A 79 16.87 2.98 -21.19
N THR A 80 17.74 3.97 -21.23
CA THR A 80 17.44 5.33 -20.79
C THR A 80 18.27 6.37 -21.53
N SER A 81 17.71 7.57 -21.69
CA SER A 81 18.43 8.76 -22.20
C SER A 81 19.13 9.54 -21.09
N GLU A 82 18.93 9.18 -19.84
CA GLU A 82 19.49 9.86 -18.69
C GLU A 82 20.96 9.45 -18.45
N SER A 83 21.69 10.29 -17.70
CA SER A 83 23.00 9.92 -17.19
C SER A 83 22.84 8.90 -16.07
N VAL A 84 23.46 7.74 -16.22
CA VAL A 84 23.35 6.62 -15.26
C VAL A 84 24.47 6.68 -14.23
N PRO A 85 24.18 7.02 -12.97
CA PRO A 85 25.14 6.98 -11.87
C PRO A 85 25.63 5.57 -11.58
N ASN A 86 26.82 5.44 -10.97
CA ASN A 86 27.29 4.18 -10.42
C ASN A 86 26.28 3.61 -9.40
N ASN A 87 26.15 2.30 -9.38
CA ASN A 87 25.21 1.54 -8.54
C ASN A 87 23.73 1.70 -8.93
N SER A 88 23.45 2.21 -10.12
CA SER A 88 22.12 2.11 -10.73
C SER A 88 21.87 0.70 -11.28
N LEU A 89 20.61 0.35 -11.45
CA LEU A 89 20.18 -0.97 -11.92
C LEU A 89 19.30 -0.84 -13.17
N ILE A 90 19.33 -1.88 -13.99
CA ILE A 90 18.38 -2.07 -15.10
C ILE A 90 17.82 -3.47 -14.95
N VAL A 91 16.53 -3.58 -14.78
CA VAL A 91 15.80 -4.85 -14.69
C VAL A 91 15.18 -5.13 -16.04
N GLU A 92 15.40 -6.32 -16.58
CA GLU A 92 14.93 -6.73 -17.92
C GLU A 92 14.31 -8.12 -17.87
N SER A 93 13.19 -8.29 -18.55
CA SER A 93 12.58 -9.58 -18.86
C SER A 93 11.94 -9.52 -20.24
N GLY A 94 12.34 -10.42 -21.14
CA GLY A 94 11.88 -10.39 -22.53
C GLY A 94 12.19 -9.07 -23.23
N GLU A 95 11.16 -8.37 -23.71
CA GLU A 95 11.30 -7.07 -24.37
C GLU A 95 11.06 -5.88 -23.41
N ARG A 96 10.73 -6.14 -22.16
CA ARG A 96 10.43 -5.09 -21.16
C ARG A 96 11.63 -4.83 -20.27
N SER A 97 11.85 -3.57 -19.95
CA SER A 97 12.90 -3.16 -19.04
C SER A 97 12.47 -1.98 -18.19
N ARG A 98 13.06 -1.88 -17.00
CA ARG A 98 12.93 -0.70 -16.12
C ARG A 98 14.29 -0.29 -15.59
N TYR A 99 14.61 0.98 -15.75
CA TYR A 99 15.77 1.63 -15.17
C TYR A 99 15.46 2.08 -13.73
N ILE A 100 16.38 1.80 -12.82
CA ILE A 100 16.35 2.23 -11.41
C ILE A 100 17.61 3.06 -11.18
N SER A 101 17.44 4.35 -10.94
CA SER A 101 18.53 5.24 -10.59
C SER A 101 19.06 4.93 -9.17
N TYR A 102 20.32 5.21 -8.93
CA TYR A 102 20.87 5.19 -7.57
C TYR A 102 20.04 6.06 -6.58
N ASN A 103 19.44 7.14 -7.07
CA ASN A 103 18.61 8.03 -6.26
C ASN A 103 17.22 7.44 -5.95
N ASP A 104 16.75 6.45 -6.70
CA ASP A 104 15.53 5.70 -6.38
C ASP A 104 15.79 4.65 -5.30
N ILE A 105 17.05 4.18 -5.20
CA ILE A 105 17.51 3.25 -4.16
C ILE A 105 17.80 3.97 -2.85
N TYR A 106 18.43 5.15 -2.92
CA TYR A 106 18.74 6.02 -1.78
C TYR A 106 17.93 7.31 -1.89
N VAL A 107 16.71 7.27 -1.36
CA VAL A 107 15.75 8.37 -1.46
C VAL A 107 16.09 9.47 -0.46
N GLN A 108 16.29 10.68 -0.95
CA GLN A 108 16.51 11.85 -0.12
C GLN A 108 15.19 12.59 0.15
N THR A 109 14.83 12.70 1.42
CA THR A 109 13.65 13.45 1.85
C THR A 109 14.08 14.70 2.60
N ALA A 110 13.58 15.86 2.16
CA ALA A 110 13.79 17.13 2.86
C ALA A 110 12.75 17.29 3.97
N ASP A 111 13.20 17.49 5.21
CA ASP A 111 12.32 17.91 6.30
C ASP A 111 12.27 19.43 6.33
N MET A 112 11.13 19.99 5.93
CA MET A 112 10.91 21.43 5.87
C MET A 112 10.85 22.10 7.25
N TYR A 113 10.60 21.34 8.32
CA TYR A 113 10.54 21.88 9.68
C TYR A 113 11.91 21.94 10.34
N SER A 114 12.77 20.97 10.09
CA SER A 114 14.11 20.91 10.67
C SER A 114 15.20 21.45 9.75
N TYR A 115 14.86 21.80 8.50
CA TYR A 115 15.83 22.17 7.44
C TYR A 115 16.93 21.11 7.26
N SER A 116 16.61 19.84 7.47
CA SER A 116 17.51 18.72 7.33
C SER A 116 17.09 17.80 6.18
N TYR A 117 18.06 17.06 5.67
CA TYR A 117 17.82 15.99 4.70
C TYR A 117 18.01 14.65 5.40
N SER A 118 17.06 13.75 5.21
CA SER A 118 17.21 12.34 5.57
C SER A 118 17.37 11.50 4.30
N THR A 119 18.21 10.48 4.37
CA THR A 119 18.35 9.49 3.28
C THR A 119 17.79 8.18 3.78
N SER A 120 16.79 7.63 3.08
CA SER A 120 16.24 6.30 3.32
C SER A 120 16.69 5.34 2.23
N PHE A 121 16.85 4.06 2.58
CA PHE A 121 17.17 3.00 1.64
C PHE A 121 15.88 2.29 1.22
N ASP A 122 15.55 2.34 -0.07
CA ASP A 122 14.37 1.72 -0.68
C ASP A 122 14.75 0.71 -1.79
N GLY A 123 15.91 0.10 -1.65
CA GLY A 123 16.43 -0.80 -2.70
C GLY A 123 15.55 -2.01 -2.94
N GLU A 124 14.94 -2.57 -1.90
CA GLU A 124 14.02 -3.69 -2.04
C GLU A 124 12.75 -3.27 -2.79
N GLY A 125 12.10 -2.18 -2.38
CA GLY A 125 10.89 -1.69 -3.04
C GLY A 125 11.13 -1.40 -4.52
N ALA A 126 12.21 -0.68 -4.84
CA ALA A 126 12.55 -0.34 -6.23
C ALA A 126 12.82 -1.58 -7.11
N ILE A 127 13.56 -2.57 -6.60
CA ILE A 127 13.86 -3.79 -7.35
C ILE A 127 12.61 -4.66 -7.53
N THR A 128 11.82 -4.86 -6.47
CA THR A 128 10.59 -5.67 -6.53
C THR A 128 9.57 -5.06 -7.48
N SER A 129 9.35 -3.73 -7.40
CA SER A 129 8.50 -3.00 -8.34
C SER A 129 8.97 -3.14 -9.78
N ALA A 130 10.27 -3.06 -10.03
CA ALA A 130 10.80 -3.22 -11.37
C ALA A 130 10.66 -4.65 -11.91
N ILE A 131 10.88 -5.68 -11.06
CA ILE A 131 10.66 -7.08 -11.43
C ILE A 131 9.20 -7.30 -11.80
N ASP A 132 8.27 -6.86 -10.94
CA ASP A 132 6.84 -6.99 -11.19
C ASP A 132 6.44 -6.32 -12.51
N TYR A 133 6.93 -5.10 -12.75
CA TYR A 133 6.68 -4.37 -14.00
C TYR A 133 7.13 -5.11 -15.25
N VAL A 134 8.32 -5.71 -15.26
CA VAL A 134 8.88 -6.33 -16.47
C VAL A 134 8.27 -7.69 -16.79
N VAL A 135 7.70 -8.38 -15.79
CA VAL A 135 7.08 -9.70 -15.98
C VAL A 135 5.57 -9.64 -16.20
N ASN A 136 4.91 -8.55 -15.82
CA ASN A 136 3.48 -8.37 -16.00
C ASN A 136 3.21 -7.41 -17.16
N GLU A 137 2.61 -7.91 -18.25
CA GLU A 137 2.27 -7.09 -19.41
C GLU A 137 1.07 -6.17 -19.14
N GLU A 138 0.12 -6.65 -18.35
CA GLU A 138 -1.08 -5.92 -17.96
C GLU A 138 -0.90 -5.44 -16.51
N GLN A 139 -0.96 -4.12 -16.32
CA GLN A 139 -0.91 -3.52 -14.98
C GLN A 139 -2.34 -3.42 -14.43
N PRO A 140 -2.56 -3.70 -13.13
CA PRO A 140 -3.88 -3.54 -12.54
C PRO A 140 -4.30 -2.08 -12.54
N LYS A 141 -5.61 -1.83 -12.73
CA LYS A 141 -6.20 -0.50 -12.77
C LYS A 141 -7.06 -0.22 -11.55
N LEU A 142 -6.73 0.84 -10.85
CA LEU A 142 -7.48 1.42 -9.75
C LEU A 142 -8.25 2.65 -10.21
N TYR A 143 -9.57 2.57 -10.21
CA TYR A 143 -10.42 3.71 -10.50
C TYR A 143 -10.76 4.47 -9.22
N LEU A 144 -10.36 5.75 -9.16
CA LEU A 144 -10.70 6.67 -8.09
C LEU A 144 -12.08 7.26 -8.36
N VAL A 145 -13.02 6.94 -7.49
CA VAL A 145 -14.40 7.43 -7.61
C VAL A 145 -14.43 8.92 -7.27
N GLU A 146 -15.16 9.68 -8.07
CA GLU A 146 -15.36 11.13 -7.94
C GLU A 146 -16.84 11.50 -8.08
N GLY A 147 -17.20 12.66 -7.53
CA GLY A 147 -18.53 13.24 -7.68
C GLY A 147 -19.28 13.48 -6.38
N HIS A 148 -18.78 12.96 -5.25
CA HIS A 148 -19.44 13.08 -3.95
C HIS A 148 -18.53 13.79 -2.91
N GLY A 149 -17.56 14.60 -3.40
CA GLY A 149 -16.64 15.36 -2.56
C GLY A 149 -15.52 14.51 -1.99
N GLU A 150 -15.15 13.45 -2.69
CA GLU A 150 -14.02 12.58 -2.32
C GLU A 150 -12.74 13.42 -2.19
N ALA A 151 -11.91 13.08 -1.23
CA ALA A 151 -10.65 13.75 -1.02
C ALA A 151 -9.57 13.23 -1.98
N ASP A 152 -8.57 14.07 -2.28
CA ASP A 152 -7.36 13.62 -2.97
C ASP A 152 -6.60 12.60 -2.13
N LEU A 153 -5.99 11.62 -2.79
CA LEU A 153 -5.12 10.65 -2.10
C LEU A 153 -3.93 11.37 -1.47
N PRO A 154 -3.55 11.02 -0.24
CA PRO A 154 -2.28 11.45 0.33
C PRO A 154 -1.12 11.11 -0.61
N SER A 155 -0.19 12.05 -0.80
CA SER A 155 0.93 11.87 -1.75
C SER A 155 1.72 10.57 -1.51
N THR A 156 1.96 10.23 -0.24
CA THR A 156 2.66 8.99 0.13
C THR A 156 1.91 7.72 -0.27
N PHE A 157 0.56 7.76 -0.22
CA PHE A 157 -0.26 6.63 -0.68
C PHE A 157 -0.27 6.55 -2.22
N ALA A 158 -0.43 7.69 -2.89
CA ALA A 158 -0.39 7.74 -4.36
C ALA A 158 0.97 7.27 -4.91
N GLU A 159 2.08 7.71 -4.30
CA GLU A 159 3.42 7.24 -4.65
C GLU A 159 3.59 5.73 -4.45
N GLN A 160 2.97 5.15 -3.40
CA GLN A 160 3.03 3.70 -3.19
C GLN A 160 2.22 2.94 -4.23
N VAL A 161 1.03 3.44 -4.60
CA VAL A 161 0.21 2.86 -5.68
C VAL A 161 0.99 2.84 -7.01
N GLU A 162 1.71 3.93 -7.32
CA GLU A 162 2.57 4.00 -8.51
C GLU A 162 3.75 3.00 -8.43
N LYS A 163 4.39 2.90 -7.25
CA LYS A 163 5.48 1.92 -7.02
C LYS A 163 5.03 0.48 -7.15
N ASP A 164 3.79 0.18 -6.81
CA ASP A 164 3.18 -1.14 -6.97
C ASP A 164 2.66 -1.38 -8.42
N ASN A 165 3.03 -0.51 -9.36
CA ASN A 165 2.65 -0.56 -10.79
C ASN A 165 1.14 -0.61 -11.03
N ILE A 166 0.37 0.03 -10.17
CA ILE A 166 -1.08 0.14 -10.30
C ILE A 166 -1.40 1.42 -11.07
N GLU A 167 -2.02 1.29 -12.24
CA GLU A 167 -2.51 2.45 -12.99
C GLU A 167 -3.72 3.05 -12.28
N THR A 168 -3.75 4.39 -12.18
CA THR A 168 -4.89 5.09 -11.58
C THR A 168 -5.65 5.89 -12.62
N GLU A 169 -6.97 5.76 -12.63
CA GLU A 169 -7.89 6.56 -13.46
C GLU A 169 -9.01 7.13 -12.59
N SER A 170 -9.59 8.27 -13.01
CA SER A 170 -10.76 8.85 -12.34
C SER A 170 -12.06 8.30 -12.92
N LEU A 171 -13.04 8.02 -12.05
CA LEU A 171 -14.38 7.60 -12.41
C LEU A 171 -15.43 8.54 -11.79
N SER A 172 -16.04 9.41 -12.60
CA SER A 172 -17.14 10.23 -12.12
C SER A 172 -18.42 9.41 -12.00
N LEU A 173 -18.76 9.01 -10.80
CA LEU A 173 -19.95 8.19 -10.54
C LEU A 173 -21.26 8.93 -10.90
N LEU A 174 -21.26 10.27 -10.85
CA LEU A 174 -22.42 11.08 -11.25
C LEU A 174 -22.84 10.86 -12.71
N HIS A 175 -21.89 10.63 -13.60
CA HIS A 175 -22.10 10.54 -15.05
C HIS A 175 -21.98 9.12 -15.61
N THR A 176 -21.48 8.18 -14.81
CA THR A 176 -21.23 6.81 -15.24
C THR A 176 -22.52 5.99 -15.15
N GLU A 177 -22.88 5.36 -16.25
CA GLU A 177 -24.00 4.40 -16.32
C GLU A 177 -23.52 2.94 -16.23
N THR A 178 -22.27 2.69 -16.60
CA THR A 178 -21.63 1.37 -16.55
C THR A 178 -20.18 1.51 -16.12
N ILE A 179 -19.70 0.62 -15.27
CA ILE A 179 -18.29 0.57 -14.87
C ILE A 179 -17.50 -0.12 -15.97
N SER A 180 -16.29 0.39 -16.28
CA SER A 180 -15.43 -0.17 -17.31
C SER A 180 -15.02 -1.61 -16.96
N GLU A 181 -14.96 -2.47 -17.99
CA GLU A 181 -14.57 -3.88 -17.82
C GLU A 181 -13.09 -4.04 -17.40
N ASP A 182 -12.26 -3.02 -17.62
CA ASP A 182 -10.85 -3.00 -17.24
C ASP A 182 -10.63 -2.44 -15.81
N ALA A 183 -11.68 -2.14 -15.07
CA ALA A 183 -11.58 -1.73 -13.68
C ALA A 183 -11.31 -2.94 -12.77
N ASP A 184 -10.06 -3.11 -12.33
CA ASP A 184 -9.70 -4.16 -11.39
C ASP A 184 -10.16 -3.86 -9.97
N CYS A 185 -10.18 -2.58 -9.61
CA CYS A 185 -10.66 -2.11 -8.31
C CYS A 185 -11.22 -0.69 -8.44
N LEU A 186 -12.32 -0.43 -7.73
CA LEU A 186 -12.81 0.93 -7.48
C LEU A 186 -12.42 1.36 -6.07
N MET A 187 -12.03 2.63 -5.90
CA MET A 187 -11.72 3.21 -4.60
C MET A 187 -12.60 4.41 -4.33
N ILE A 188 -13.33 4.38 -3.21
CA ILE A 188 -14.08 5.51 -2.67
C ILE A 188 -13.29 6.02 -1.46
N TYR A 189 -12.72 7.24 -1.56
CA TYR A 189 -11.86 7.80 -0.54
C TYR A 189 -12.44 9.06 0.08
N ALA A 190 -12.82 8.96 1.35
CA ALA A 190 -13.33 10.06 2.17
C ALA A 190 -14.43 10.91 1.50
N PRO A 191 -15.54 10.32 1.01
CA PRO A 191 -16.62 11.06 0.40
C PRO A 191 -17.30 11.98 1.42
N GLU A 192 -17.67 13.19 1.00
CA GLU A 192 -18.39 14.16 1.84
C GLU A 192 -19.91 14.05 1.74
N SER A 193 -20.43 13.47 0.64
CA SER A 193 -21.85 13.28 0.40
C SER A 193 -22.17 11.86 -0.05
N ASP A 194 -23.41 11.43 0.18
CA ASP A 194 -23.86 10.08 -0.16
C ASP A 194 -24.06 9.90 -1.67
N ILE A 195 -23.89 8.68 -2.11
CA ILE A 195 -24.26 8.25 -3.47
C ILE A 195 -25.77 8.11 -3.60
N SER A 196 -26.27 8.20 -4.82
CA SER A 196 -27.70 7.93 -5.09
C SER A 196 -28.00 6.41 -5.08
N GLU A 197 -29.29 6.06 -4.98
CA GLU A 197 -29.75 4.67 -4.93
C GLU A 197 -29.35 3.91 -6.20
N ASP A 198 -29.48 4.53 -7.38
CA ASP A 198 -29.06 3.94 -8.66
C ASP A 198 -27.55 3.72 -8.74
N LYS A 199 -26.73 4.57 -8.12
CA LYS A 199 -25.26 4.38 -8.06
C LYS A 199 -24.86 3.32 -7.05
N ARG A 200 -25.58 3.22 -5.95
CA ARG A 200 -25.46 2.10 -5.01
C ARG A 200 -25.72 0.75 -5.71
N ASP A 201 -26.78 0.67 -6.53
CA ASP A 201 -27.12 -0.54 -7.28
C ASP A 201 -26.08 -0.84 -8.36
N LEU A 202 -25.54 0.18 -9.05
CA LEU A 202 -24.44 0.03 -9.99
C LEU A 202 -23.19 -0.57 -9.34
N LEU A 203 -22.81 -0.07 -8.15
CA LEU A 203 -21.67 -0.60 -7.39
C LEU A 203 -21.95 -2.04 -6.91
N ALA A 204 -23.18 -2.33 -6.46
CA ALA A 204 -23.57 -3.68 -6.06
C ALA A 204 -23.48 -4.67 -7.23
N GLU A 205 -23.91 -4.27 -8.43
CA GLU A 205 -23.77 -5.09 -9.64
C GLU A 205 -22.31 -5.35 -9.99
N TYR A 206 -21.46 -4.31 -9.94
CA TYR A 206 -20.03 -4.44 -10.17
C TYR A 206 -19.37 -5.42 -9.20
N VAL A 207 -19.61 -5.28 -7.89
CA VAL A 207 -19.00 -6.17 -6.87
C VAL A 207 -19.57 -7.60 -6.99
N SER A 208 -20.87 -7.76 -7.23
CA SER A 208 -21.47 -9.09 -7.44
C SER A 208 -20.96 -9.78 -8.72
N GLY A 209 -20.53 -9.01 -9.70
CA GLY A 209 -19.86 -9.47 -10.92
C GLY A 209 -18.38 -9.87 -10.73
N GLY A 210 -17.84 -9.74 -9.51
CA GLY A 210 -16.45 -10.06 -9.18
C GLY A 210 -15.52 -8.84 -9.12
N GLY A 211 -16.05 -7.63 -9.30
CA GLY A 211 -15.30 -6.38 -9.12
C GLY A 211 -14.87 -6.18 -7.66
N LYS A 212 -13.78 -5.48 -7.45
CA LYS A 212 -13.23 -5.17 -6.12
C LYS A 212 -13.55 -3.73 -5.75
N LEU A 213 -13.95 -3.52 -4.50
CA LEU A 213 -14.27 -2.18 -3.99
C LEU A 213 -13.48 -1.92 -2.71
N LEU A 214 -12.68 -0.86 -2.71
CA LEU A 214 -11.99 -0.35 -1.53
C LEU A 214 -12.71 0.92 -1.05
N VAL A 215 -13.27 0.87 0.15
CA VAL A 215 -13.97 2.01 0.76
C VAL A 215 -13.18 2.49 1.96
N ILE A 216 -12.73 3.72 1.92
CA ILE A 216 -12.14 4.43 3.05
C ILE A 216 -13.05 5.61 3.36
N ALA A 217 -14.02 5.37 4.24
CA ALA A 217 -14.98 6.37 4.68
C ALA A 217 -14.80 6.61 6.18
N GLY A 218 -14.84 7.86 6.56
CA GLY A 218 -14.75 8.29 7.95
C GLY A 218 -16.10 8.69 8.53
N PRO A 219 -16.11 9.16 9.78
CA PRO A 219 -17.30 9.76 10.36
C PRO A 219 -17.67 11.02 9.58
N THR A 220 -18.93 11.09 9.19
CA THR A 220 -19.48 12.23 8.48
C THR A 220 -19.90 13.33 9.45
N ARG A 221 -20.02 14.56 8.95
CA ARG A 221 -20.62 15.67 9.69
C ARG A 221 -22.12 15.38 9.89
N GLU A 222 -22.76 16.04 10.86
CA GLU A 222 -24.15 15.81 11.30
C GLU A 222 -25.19 15.66 10.17
N ASP A 223 -24.96 16.30 9.01
CA ASP A 223 -25.87 16.31 7.87
C ASP A 223 -25.51 15.31 6.77
N GLY A 224 -24.45 14.55 6.92
CA GLY A 224 -23.84 13.77 5.85
C GLY A 224 -23.79 12.26 6.13
N ILE A 225 -24.90 11.62 6.52
CA ILE A 225 -24.95 10.17 6.64
C ILE A 225 -24.88 9.55 5.25
N LEU A 226 -23.82 8.76 4.99
CA LEU A 226 -23.63 8.02 3.73
C LEU A 226 -24.53 6.78 3.69
N LYS A 227 -25.84 7.00 3.73
CA LYS A 227 -26.85 5.96 3.94
C LYS A 227 -26.81 4.89 2.85
N ASN A 228 -26.73 5.32 1.59
CA ASN A 228 -26.73 4.38 0.46
C ASN A 228 -25.39 3.64 0.36
N LEU A 229 -24.27 4.34 0.58
CA LEU A 229 -22.96 3.69 0.61
C LEU A 229 -22.88 2.66 1.75
N TYR A 230 -23.36 3.01 2.94
CA TYR A 230 -23.34 2.09 4.08
C TYR A 230 -24.33 0.92 3.91
N SER A 231 -25.48 1.14 3.23
CA SER A 231 -26.36 0.02 2.90
C SER A 231 -25.71 -1.00 1.97
N LEU A 232 -24.80 -0.56 1.09
CA LEU A 232 -24.01 -1.48 0.28
C LEU A 232 -23.06 -2.32 1.15
N LEU A 233 -22.42 -1.72 2.15
CA LEU A 233 -21.56 -2.46 3.08
C LEU A 233 -22.35 -3.45 3.94
N SER A 234 -23.57 -3.08 4.34
CA SER A 234 -24.47 -3.96 5.12
C SER A 234 -24.86 -5.22 4.35
N ASP A 235 -24.97 -5.16 3.02
CA ASP A 235 -25.21 -6.36 2.19
C ASP A 235 -24.08 -7.40 2.33
N TYR A 236 -22.89 -6.96 2.73
CA TYR A 236 -21.71 -7.81 2.96
C TYR A 236 -21.43 -8.08 4.45
N GLY A 237 -22.34 -7.72 5.33
CA GLY A 237 -22.24 -8.00 6.76
C GLY A 237 -21.42 -7.00 7.55
N VAL A 238 -21.24 -5.79 7.04
CA VAL A 238 -20.48 -4.73 7.74
C VAL A 238 -21.39 -3.52 7.92
N GLU A 239 -21.67 -3.17 9.18
CA GLU A 239 -22.47 -2.00 9.52
C GLU A 239 -21.62 -0.92 10.21
N PRO A 240 -21.79 0.36 9.85
CA PRO A 240 -21.12 1.44 10.53
C PRO A 240 -21.76 1.72 11.88
N ALA A 241 -20.96 1.91 12.92
CA ALA A 241 -21.42 2.45 14.20
C ALA A 241 -21.63 3.96 14.08
N GLU A 242 -22.57 4.50 14.85
CA GLU A 242 -22.82 5.93 14.88
C GLU A 242 -21.65 6.70 15.56
N GLY A 243 -21.19 7.78 14.95
CA GLY A 243 -20.19 8.69 15.53
C GLY A 243 -18.76 8.21 15.36
N ILE A 244 -17.93 8.44 16.36
CA ILE A 244 -16.51 8.06 16.36
C ILE A 244 -16.21 7.05 17.47
N VAL A 245 -15.21 6.22 17.25
CA VAL A 245 -14.73 5.30 18.28
C VAL A 245 -13.83 6.03 19.26
N VAL A 246 -14.10 5.82 20.53
CA VAL A 246 -13.31 6.29 21.67
C VAL A 246 -12.83 5.08 22.48
N GLU A 247 -11.57 5.10 22.88
CA GLU A 247 -10.95 4.04 23.64
C GLU A 247 -10.75 4.46 25.09
N SER A 248 -11.20 3.63 26.03
CA SER A 248 -11.06 3.89 27.47
C SER A 248 -9.76 3.35 28.07
N ASP A 249 -9.17 2.31 27.47
CA ASP A 249 -7.90 1.74 27.92
C ASP A 249 -6.72 2.46 27.27
N SER A 250 -5.87 3.08 28.10
CA SER A 250 -4.68 3.83 27.66
C SER A 250 -3.63 3.00 26.91
N ASN A 251 -3.73 1.69 26.89
CA ASN A 251 -2.85 0.83 26.10
C ASN A 251 -3.27 0.77 24.62
N TYR A 252 -4.49 1.18 24.28
CA TYR A 252 -5.06 1.08 22.95
C TYR A 252 -5.35 2.43 22.28
N TYR A 253 -4.78 3.51 22.80
CA TYR A 253 -4.79 4.81 22.14
C TYR A 253 -3.46 5.55 22.26
N SER A 254 -3.19 6.48 21.35
CA SER A 254 -1.98 7.30 21.37
C SER A 254 -1.99 8.26 22.57
N ALA A 255 -1.04 8.12 23.47
CA ALA A 255 -0.89 9.00 24.63
C ALA A 255 -0.70 10.49 24.26
N PHE A 256 -0.21 10.78 23.08
CA PHE A 256 0.00 12.16 22.59
C PHE A 256 -1.25 12.78 21.99
N SER A 257 -2.13 11.96 21.39
CA SER A 257 -3.28 12.43 20.62
C SER A 257 -4.62 12.11 21.32
N GLY A 258 -4.61 11.34 22.40
CA GLY A 258 -5.76 11.06 23.25
C GLY A 258 -6.66 9.90 22.77
N PRO A 259 -7.75 9.64 23.50
CA PRO A 259 -8.61 8.46 23.36
C PRO A 259 -9.28 8.25 22.00
N ALA A 260 -9.39 9.28 21.17
CA ALA A 260 -9.92 9.19 19.81
C ALA A 260 -8.84 8.88 18.75
N ALA A 261 -7.58 8.71 19.14
CA ALA A 261 -6.50 8.28 18.27
C ALA A 261 -6.13 6.83 18.59
N LEU A 262 -6.87 5.91 18.02
CA LEU A 262 -6.85 4.49 18.34
C LEU A 262 -5.52 3.83 17.95
N LEU A 263 -5.11 2.84 18.74
CA LEU A 263 -4.08 1.85 18.45
C LEU A 263 -4.77 0.48 18.37
N PRO A 264 -5.41 0.15 17.25
CA PRO A 264 -6.16 -1.09 17.14
C PRO A 264 -5.26 -2.32 17.22
N GLN A 265 -5.83 -3.43 17.60
CA GLN A 265 -5.17 -4.74 17.59
C GLN A 265 -5.13 -5.25 16.16
N LEU A 266 -3.93 -5.63 15.70
CA LEU A 266 -3.76 -6.27 14.39
C LEU A 266 -4.02 -7.78 14.53
N HIS A 267 -4.79 -8.33 13.61
CA HIS A 267 -4.98 -9.77 13.47
C HIS A 267 -4.15 -10.29 12.30
N SER A 268 -3.64 -11.52 12.43
CA SER A 268 -2.79 -12.14 11.42
C SER A 268 -3.58 -12.41 10.13
N ASP A 269 -3.08 -11.87 9.05
CA ASP A 269 -3.56 -12.03 7.67
C ASP A 269 -2.42 -11.65 6.72
N ASP A 270 -2.47 -12.08 5.47
CA ASP A 270 -1.44 -11.73 4.48
C ASP A 270 -1.23 -10.22 4.36
N ILE A 271 -2.27 -9.41 4.62
CA ILE A 271 -2.24 -7.93 4.58
C ILE A 271 -1.52 -7.35 5.79
N THR A 272 -1.65 -7.94 6.97
CA THR A 272 -1.20 -7.37 8.26
C THR A 272 0.07 -8.01 8.82
N ASP A 273 0.43 -9.20 8.37
CA ASP A 273 1.56 -9.98 8.92
C ASP A 273 2.89 -9.22 8.83
N SER A 274 3.12 -8.46 7.77
CA SER A 274 4.35 -7.65 7.64
C SER A 274 4.46 -6.55 8.70
N LEU A 275 3.34 -5.97 9.14
CA LEU A 275 3.29 -4.99 10.22
C LEU A 275 3.51 -5.67 11.58
N ILE A 276 2.89 -6.83 11.79
CA ILE A 276 3.02 -7.62 13.02
C ILE A 276 4.48 -8.09 13.19
N ASP A 277 5.07 -8.68 12.16
CA ASP A 277 6.45 -9.17 12.18
C ASP A 277 7.47 -8.06 12.40
N SER A 278 7.18 -6.85 11.91
CA SER A 278 8.00 -5.67 12.09
C SER A 278 7.71 -4.91 13.39
N ASN A 279 6.71 -5.35 14.15
CA ASN A 279 6.24 -4.70 15.38
C ASN A 279 5.84 -3.23 15.15
N TYR A 280 5.16 -2.97 14.03
CA TYR A 280 4.58 -1.66 13.76
C TYR A 280 3.18 -1.57 14.35
N SER A 281 2.83 -0.37 14.81
CA SER A 281 1.48 -0.04 15.26
C SER A 281 0.79 0.83 14.21
N VAL A 282 -0.50 0.60 14.01
CA VAL A 282 -1.37 1.47 13.23
C VAL A 282 -2.01 2.49 14.17
N ILE A 283 -2.03 3.77 13.77
CA ILE A 283 -2.75 4.82 14.48
C ILE A 283 -3.94 5.24 13.63
N MET A 284 -5.15 5.13 14.18
CA MET A 284 -6.39 5.53 13.51
C MET A 284 -7.06 6.68 14.28
N PRO A 285 -6.78 7.94 13.90
CA PRO A 285 -7.41 9.09 14.54
C PRO A 285 -8.84 9.28 14.00
N ILE A 286 -9.78 9.56 14.91
CA ILE A 286 -11.18 9.93 14.58
C ILE A 286 -11.80 8.89 13.64
N ALA A 287 -11.74 7.62 14.02
CA ALA A 287 -12.22 6.52 13.21
C ALA A 287 -13.72 6.22 13.44
N LEU A 288 -14.41 5.83 12.37
CA LEU A 288 -15.73 5.23 12.44
C LEU A 288 -15.58 3.76 12.90
N GLY A 289 -16.46 3.32 13.77
CA GLY A 289 -16.54 1.91 14.15
C GLY A 289 -17.27 1.10 13.07
N LEU A 290 -16.82 -0.13 12.86
CA LEU A 290 -17.49 -1.11 12.01
C LEU A 290 -17.98 -2.26 12.89
N ILE A 291 -19.21 -2.68 12.69
CA ILE A 291 -19.85 -3.78 13.39
C ILE A 291 -20.06 -4.91 12.41
N VAL A 292 -19.62 -6.11 12.76
CA VAL A 292 -19.83 -7.30 11.93
C VAL A 292 -21.22 -7.89 12.24
N ASP A 293 -22.01 -8.11 11.22
CA ASP A 293 -23.27 -8.86 11.30
C ASP A 293 -23.02 -10.33 10.95
N ASP A 294 -22.93 -11.17 11.96
CA ASP A 294 -22.72 -12.62 11.82
C ASP A 294 -23.86 -13.34 11.09
N SER A 295 -24.99 -12.67 10.88
CA SER A 295 -26.16 -13.23 10.16
C SER A 295 -26.06 -13.03 8.64
N ALA A 296 -25.14 -12.20 8.17
CA ALA A 296 -24.96 -11.95 6.74
C ALA A 296 -24.34 -13.17 6.02
N SER A 297 -24.62 -13.25 4.72
CA SER A 297 -24.16 -14.41 3.90
C SER A 297 -22.68 -14.33 3.48
N GLY A 298 -22.04 -13.19 3.70
CA GLY A 298 -20.63 -12.95 3.36
C GLY A 298 -19.67 -13.46 4.43
N THR A 299 -18.38 -13.56 4.07
CA THR A 299 -17.31 -13.78 5.03
C THR A 299 -16.65 -12.44 5.32
N VAL A 300 -16.65 -12.03 6.59
CA VAL A 300 -15.97 -10.83 7.05
C VAL A 300 -14.67 -11.23 7.75
N THR A 301 -13.55 -10.65 7.36
CA THR A 301 -12.25 -10.81 8.01
C THR A 301 -11.90 -9.51 8.72
N GLU A 302 -11.80 -9.57 10.04
CA GLU A 302 -11.42 -8.42 10.86
C GLU A 302 -9.89 -8.33 10.92
N LEU A 303 -9.31 -7.32 10.26
CA LEU A 303 -7.87 -7.08 10.25
C LEU A 303 -7.40 -6.23 11.44
N LEU A 304 -8.25 -5.29 11.86
CA LEU A 304 -8.00 -4.32 12.93
C LEU A 304 -9.22 -4.26 13.85
N THR A 305 -9.04 -4.55 15.11
CA THR A 305 -10.14 -4.47 16.09
C THR A 305 -9.79 -3.54 17.24
N THR A 306 -10.83 -2.96 17.83
CA THR A 306 -10.74 -2.17 19.05
C THR A 306 -10.66 -3.09 20.29
N SER A 307 -10.33 -2.53 21.44
CA SER A 307 -10.42 -3.27 22.71
C SER A 307 -11.89 -3.48 23.13
N GLY A 308 -12.09 -4.36 24.10
CA GLY A 308 -13.41 -4.58 24.70
C GLY A 308 -13.94 -3.41 25.55
N THR A 309 -13.13 -2.35 25.75
CA THR A 309 -13.48 -1.14 26.50
C THR A 309 -13.73 0.07 25.61
N SER A 310 -13.64 -0.11 24.30
CA SER A 310 -13.98 0.93 23.33
C SER A 310 -15.50 1.10 23.18
N PHE A 311 -15.91 2.29 22.80
CA PHE A 311 -17.31 2.60 22.51
C PHE A 311 -17.42 3.66 21.41
N SER A 312 -18.57 3.70 20.74
CA SER A 312 -18.87 4.77 19.79
C SER A 312 -19.47 5.97 20.50
N LYS A 313 -18.95 7.15 20.21
CA LYS A 313 -19.48 8.43 20.68
C LYS A 313 -20.19 9.13 19.52
N ALA A 314 -21.51 9.29 19.62
CA ALA A 314 -22.34 9.86 18.56
C ALA A 314 -21.99 11.34 18.30
N ALA A 315 -22.33 11.83 17.09
CA ALA A 315 -22.15 13.24 16.73
C ALA A 315 -22.98 14.16 17.65
N GLY A 316 -22.43 15.35 17.90
CA GLY A 316 -23.09 16.36 18.76
C GLY A 316 -22.72 16.30 20.23
N TYR A 317 -22.03 15.25 20.69
CA TYR A 317 -21.47 15.20 22.05
C TYR A 317 -20.18 15.98 22.15
N ALA A 318 -19.88 16.46 23.38
CA ALA A 318 -18.67 17.23 23.62
C ALA A 318 -17.41 16.37 23.43
N MET A 319 -16.56 16.74 22.50
CA MET A 319 -15.27 16.06 22.25
C MET A 319 -14.23 16.36 23.34
N SER A 320 -14.56 17.17 24.33
CA SER A 320 -13.69 17.46 25.48
C SER A 320 -13.79 16.41 26.59
N THR A 321 -14.79 15.54 26.55
CA THR A 321 -15.00 14.42 27.48
C THR A 321 -15.00 13.13 26.70
N TYR A 322 -14.41 12.10 27.27
CA TYR A 322 -14.30 10.76 26.68
C TYR A 322 -14.99 9.71 27.56
N ASP A 323 -15.92 10.15 28.41
CA ASP A 323 -16.70 9.26 29.24
C ASP A 323 -17.86 8.65 28.46
N HIS A 324 -18.21 7.41 28.76
CA HIS A 324 -19.24 6.65 28.07
C HIS A 324 -20.65 7.25 28.23
N GLU A 325 -20.88 8.01 29.32
CA GLU A 325 -22.20 8.57 29.68
C GLU A 325 -22.39 10.03 29.19
N ASP A 326 -21.41 10.63 28.51
CA ASP A 326 -21.44 12.05 28.05
C ASP A 326 -21.90 12.20 26.61
#